data_6a695c8cc6117b83eedab5064e108b42
#
_entry.id   6a695c8cc6117b83eedab5064e108b42
#
_cell.length_a   1.000
_cell.length_b   1.000
_cell.length_c   1.000
_cell.angle_alpha   90.00
_cell.angle_beta   90.00
_cell.angle_gamma   90.00
#
_symmetry.space_group_name_H-M   'P 1'
#
loop_
_entity.id
_entity.type
_entity.pdbx_description
1 polymer ?
#
loop_
_entity_poly.entity_id
_entity_poly.type
_entity_poly.pdbx_seq_one_letter_code
_entity_poly.pdbx_strand_id
1 'polypeptide(L)'
;MSETLAPVAPRSVSLATKLRQYYALTKPRVVQLIVFCALIGMLLATPGLPDWRPALAGVAGIWLVAAAAAAFNCLVEQRIDARMARTSWRATATGELTTGQALAFSVALGSAGGAILWFAVNPLTMWLTLATFIGYAVVYTVVLKPMTPQNIVIGGASGAMPPVLGWAAIRGDVGPEALILCLIIFLWTPPHFWAL
;
A
#
# COMPACT_ATOMS: atom_id res chain seq x y z
N MET A 1 1.12 44.74 -31.64
CA MET A 1 1.89 44.75 -30.38
C MET A 1 1.78 43.34 -29.78
N SER A 2 2.82 42.51 -29.98
CA SER A 2 2.88 41.13 -29.45
C SER A 2 3.48 41.21 -28.04
N GLU A 3 2.66 41.02 -27.02
CA GLU A 3 3.16 40.80 -25.67
C GLU A 3 3.80 39.41 -25.59
N THR A 4 5.11 39.39 -25.54
CA THR A 4 5.91 38.22 -25.23
C THR A 4 5.70 37.91 -23.73
N LEU A 5 4.87 36.90 -23.43
CA LEU A 5 4.76 36.36 -22.08
C LEU A 5 6.12 35.82 -21.64
N ALA A 6 6.72 36.47 -20.63
CA ALA A 6 7.96 36.01 -20.03
C ALA A 6 7.80 34.61 -19.45
N PRO A 7 8.78 33.70 -19.60
CA PRO A 7 8.69 32.37 -19.03
C PRO A 7 8.62 32.46 -17.51
N VAL A 8 7.54 31.90 -16.94
CA VAL A 8 7.36 31.81 -15.49
C VAL A 8 8.49 30.92 -14.95
N ALA A 9 9.38 31.51 -14.16
CA ALA A 9 10.46 30.79 -13.51
C ALA A 9 9.90 29.65 -12.64
N PRO A 10 10.51 28.45 -12.66
CA PRO A 10 10.04 27.33 -11.83
C PRO A 10 10.10 27.75 -10.37
N ARG A 11 8.94 27.79 -9.70
CA ARG A 11 8.85 28.05 -8.26
C ARG A 11 9.63 26.96 -7.54
N SER A 12 10.64 27.33 -6.76
CA SER A 12 11.36 26.41 -5.88
C SER A 12 10.41 25.87 -4.82
N VAL A 13 9.98 24.65 -4.99
CA VAL A 13 9.10 23.96 -4.03
C VAL A 13 9.91 23.72 -2.75
N SER A 14 9.41 24.15 -1.59
CA SER A 14 10.10 23.97 -0.32
C SER A 14 10.29 22.48 0.00
N LEU A 15 11.34 22.13 0.76
CA LEU A 15 11.59 20.76 1.21
C LEU A 15 10.39 20.18 1.97
N ALA A 16 9.77 20.98 2.83
CA ALA A 16 8.58 20.59 3.60
C ALA A 16 7.41 20.22 2.68
N THR A 17 7.20 20.98 1.60
CA THR A 17 6.16 20.67 0.62
C THR A 17 6.44 19.34 -0.10
N LYS A 18 7.69 19.09 -0.52
CA LYS A 18 8.08 17.82 -1.14
C LYS A 18 7.88 16.63 -0.21
N LEU A 19 8.29 16.74 1.05
CA LEU A 19 8.09 15.68 2.04
C LEU A 19 6.59 15.38 2.24
N ARG A 20 5.76 16.42 2.29
CA ARG A 20 4.30 16.26 2.39
C ARG A 20 3.71 15.57 1.15
N GLN A 21 4.22 15.86 -0.03
CA GLN A 21 3.80 15.22 -1.29
C GLN A 21 4.14 13.72 -1.28
N TYR A 22 5.38 13.34 -0.91
CA TYR A 22 5.77 11.94 -0.78
C TYR A 22 4.95 11.21 0.29
N TYR A 23 4.73 11.84 1.43
CA TYR A 23 3.87 11.26 2.48
C TYR A 23 2.43 11.04 1.98
N ALA A 24 1.88 11.96 1.21
CA ALA A 24 0.54 11.81 0.63
C ALA A 24 0.43 10.63 -0.35
N LEU A 25 1.50 10.30 -1.09
CA LEU A 25 1.54 9.12 -1.98
C LEU A 25 1.36 7.80 -1.22
N THR A 26 1.82 7.73 0.03
CA THR A 26 1.70 6.51 0.85
C THR A 26 0.27 6.22 1.29
N LYS A 27 -0.69 7.11 1.04
CA LYS A 27 -2.10 6.97 1.49
C LYS A 27 -2.21 6.59 2.97
N PRO A 28 -1.70 7.40 3.91
CA PRO A 28 -1.47 7.01 5.30
C PRO A 28 -2.70 6.46 6.01
N ARG A 29 -3.90 7.00 5.74
CA ARG A 29 -5.16 6.50 6.34
C ARG A 29 -5.46 5.05 5.97
N VAL A 30 -5.19 4.67 4.72
CA VAL A 30 -5.41 3.29 4.24
C VAL A 30 -4.34 2.37 4.82
N VAL A 31 -3.07 2.79 4.78
CA VAL A 31 -1.95 2.01 5.28
C VAL A 31 -2.04 1.79 6.79
N GLN A 32 -2.51 2.78 7.56
CA GLN A 32 -2.77 2.61 9.00
C GLN A 32 -3.80 1.51 9.28
N LEU A 33 -4.87 1.43 8.49
CA LEU A 33 -5.86 0.36 8.62
C LEU A 33 -5.26 -1.02 8.30
N ILE A 34 -4.46 -1.11 7.24
CA ILE A 34 -3.73 -2.34 6.87
C ILE A 34 -2.85 -2.80 8.02
N VAL A 35 -2.07 -1.90 8.58
CA VAL A 35 -1.16 -2.19 9.72
C VAL A 35 -1.93 -2.56 10.97
N PHE A 36 -3.05 -1.91 11.24
CA PHE A 36 -3.92 -2.25 12.35
C PHE A 36 -4.46 -3.69 12.22
N CYS A 37 -4.94 -4.08 11.05
CA CYS A 37 -5.39 -5.46 10.80
C CYS A 37 -4.24 -6.47 10.93
N ALA A 38 -3.03 -6.12 10.47
CA ALA A 38 -1.85 -6.97 10.65
C ALA A 38 -1.50 -7.12 12.15
N LEU A 39 -1.55 -6.03 12.93
CA LEU A 39 -1.32 -6.08 14.37
C LEU A 39 -2.34 -6.98 15.09
N ILE A 40 -3.61 -6.93 14.71
CA ILE A 40 -4.62 -7.86 15.24
C ILE A 40 -4.25 -9.31 14.90
N GLY A 41 -3.81 -9.58 13.67
CA GLY A 41 -3.29 -10.91 13.29
C GLY A 41 -2.11 -11.36 14.16
N MET A 42 -1.17 -10.46 14.47
CA MET A 42 -0.05 -10.74 15.36
C MET A 42 -0.49 -11.10 16.79
N LEU A 43 -1.46 -10.34 17.32
CA LEU A 43 -1.99 -10.55 18.68
C LEU A 43 -2.78 -11.87 18.80
N LEU A 44 -3.47 -12.27 17.74
CA LEU A 44 -4.24 -13.52 17.71
C LEU A 44 -3.37 -14.74 17.41
N ALA A 45 -2.14 -14.56 16.93
CA ALA A 45 -1.23 -15.64 16.57
C ALA A 45 -0.61 -16.38 17.79
N THR A 46 -0.72 -15.84 19.00
CA THR A 46 -0.12 -16.40 20.21
C THR A 46 -1.01 -16.20 21.43
N PRO A 47 -1.03 -17.16 22.39
CA PRO A 47 -1.65 -16.95 23.69
C PRO A 47 -0.84 -15.92 24.50
N GLY A 48 -1.36 -14.71 24.61
CA GLY A 48 -0.67 -13.61 25.30
C GLY A 48 -0.01 -12.63 24.34
N LEU A 49 0.93 -11.81 24.85
CA LEU A 49 1.60 -10.81 24.03
C LEU A 49 2.71 -11.44 23.19
N PRO A 50 2.78 -11.15 21.89
CA PRO A 50 3.87 -11.60 21.04
C PRO A 50 5.20 -10.96 21.44
N ASP A 51 6.33 -11.60 21.06
CA ASP A 51 7.64 -10.96 21.19
C ASP A 51 7.62 -9.62 20.43
N TRP A 52 7.98 -8.56 21.15
CA TRP A 52 7.93 -7.20 20.64
C TRP A 52 8.89 -6.95 19.46
N ARG A 53 10.01 -7.70 19.39
CA ARG A 53 11.02 -7.53 18.33
C ARG A 53 10.48 -7.90 16.95
N PRO A 54 10.04 -9.15 16.70
CA PRO A 54 9.43 -9.49 15.41
C PRO A 54 8.11 -8.74 15.19
N ALA A 55 7.35 -8.40 16.24
CA ALA A 55 6.12 -7.62 16.10
C ALA A 55 6.40 -6.21 15.57
N LEU A 56 7.33 -5.46 16.15
CA LEU A 56 7.70 -4.12 15.67
C LEU A 56 8.33 -4.17 14.27
N ALA A 57 9.24 -5.12 14.02
CA ALA A 57 9.85 -5.31 12.72
C ALA A 57 8.79 -5.66 11.65
N GLY A 58 7.84 -6.54 11.99
CA GLY A 58 6.72 -6.92 11.14
C GLY A 58 5.80 -5.74 10.81
N VAL A 59 5.42 -4.96 11.83
CA VAL A 59 4.64 -3.73 11.65
C VAL A 59 5.37 -2.76 10.72
N ALA A 60 6.65 -2.49 10.97
CA ALA A 60 7.44 -1.56 10.17
C ALA A 60 7.60 -2.04 8.72
N GLY A 61 7.94 -3.32 8.52
CA GLY A 61 8.13 -3.90 7.20
C GLY A 61 6.83 -3.94 6.38
N ILE A 62 5.73 -4.42 6.98
CA ILE A 62 4.41 -4.44 6.32
C ILE A 62 3.96 -3.01 5.98
N TRP A 63 4.16 -2.05 6.90
CA TRP A 63 3.83 -0.65 6.66
C TRP A 63 4.57 -0.07 5.46
N LEU A 64 5.89 -0.30 5.36
CA LEU A 64 6.72 0.19 4.25
C LEU A 64 6.31 -0.42 2.91
N VAL A 65 6.07 -1.73 2.85
CA VAL A 65 5.63 -2.39 1.62
C VAL A 65 4.21 -1.95 1.22
N ALA A 66 3.30 -1.78 2.17
CA ALA A 66 1.97 -1.23 1.89
C ALA A 66 2.02 0.22 1.39
N ALA A 67 2.89 1.05 1.97
CA ALA A 67 3.15 2.40 1.52
C ALA A 67 3.76 2.44 0.09
N ALA A 68 4.67 1.51 -0.21
CA ALA A 68 5.22 1.32 -1.55
C ALA A 68 4.12 0.96 -2.57
N ALA A 69 3.22 0.04 -2.20
CA ALA A 69 2.09 -0.35 -3.04
C ALA A 69 1.12 0.81 -3.31
N ALA A 70 0.87 1.65 -2.29
CA ALA A 70 0.04 2.85 -2.42
C ALA A 70 0.69 3.89 -3.35
N ALA A 71 2.01 4.12 -3.22
CA ALA A 71 2.76 5.04 -4.08
C ALA A 71 2.78 4.54 -5.54
N PHE A 72 3.01 3.24 -5.76
CA PHE A 72 2.96 2.62 -7.07
C PHE A 72 1.55 2.74 -7.71
N ASN A 73 0.50 2.52 -6.94
CA ASN A 73 -0.86 2.71 -7.42
C ASN A 73 -1.10 4.17 -7.87
N CYS A 74 -0.64 5.19 -7.13
CA CYS A 74 -0.73 6.59 -7.55
C CYS A 74 0.05 6.87 -8.85
N LEU A 75 1.17 6.17 -9.06
CA LEU A 75 1.95 6.27 -10.29
C LEU A 75 1.21 5.70 -11.50
N VAL A 76 0.63 4.51 -11.37
CA VAL A 76 -0.11 3.86 -12.47
C VAL A 76 -1.37 4.66 -12.82
N GLU A 77 -2.06 5.20 -11.83
CA GLU A 77 -3.32 5.92 -11.99
C GLU A 77 -3.16 7.41 -12.33
N GLN A 78 -1.95 7.96 -12.44
CA GLN A 78 -1.69 9.41 -12.58
C GLN A 78 -2.53 10.08 -13.70
N ARG A 79 -2.72 9.41 -14.84
CA ARG A 79 -3.51 9.95 -15.97
C ARG A 79 -5.01 9.96 -15.67
N ILE A 80 -5.50 8.97 -14.94
CA ILE A 80 -6.90 8.86 -14.53
C ILE A 80 -7.16 9.85 -13.40
N ASP A 81 -6.26 9.91 -12.42
CA ASP A 81 -6.31 10.84 -11.29
C ASP A 81 -6.40 12.30 -11.76
N ALA A 82 -5.67 12.68 -12.79
CA ALA A 82 -5.72 14.04 -13.36
C ALA A 82 -7.10 14.43 -13.91
N ARG A 83 -7.94 13.46 -14.27
CA ARG A 83 -9.30 13.68 -14.79
C ARG A 83 -10.38 13.61 -13.71
N MET A 84 -10.06 13.17 -12.51
CA MET A 84 -11.01 12.96 -11.41
C MET A 84 -10.91 14.10 -10.39
N ALA A 85 -11.99 14.83 -10.14
CA ALA A 85 -12.03 15.95 -9.19
C ALA A 85 -11.50 15.58 -7.79
N ARG A 86 -11.75 14.33 -7.33
CA ARG A 86 -11.31 13.82 -6.03
C ARG A 86 -9.80 13.61 -5.92
N THR A 87 -9.08 13.39 -7.03
CA THR A 87 -7.68 12.96 -7.04
C THR A 87 -6.76 13.82 -7.90
N SER A 88 -7.29 14.80 -8.64
CA SER A 88 -6.55 15.72 -9.51
C SER A 88 -5.49 16.55 -8.78
N TRP A 89 -5.61 16.70 -7.47
CA TRP A 89 -4.65 17.41 -6.61
C TRP A 89 -3.39 16.60 -6.24
N ARG A 90 -3.35 15.30 -6.58
CA ARG A 90 -2.19 14.45 -6.26
C ARG A 90 -0.95 14.94 -7.01
N ALA A 91 0.20 14.94 -6.34
CA ALA A 91 1.46 15.44 -6.89
C ALA A 91 1.90 14.70 -8.16
N THR A 92 1.52 13.43 -8.33
CA THR A 92 1.72 12.67 -9.58
C THR A 92 0.77 13.09 -10.70
N ALA A 93 -0.46 13.48 -10.36
CA ALA A 93 -1.47 13.93 -11.33
C ALA A 93 -1.21 15.37 -11.79
N THR A 94 -0.72 16.24 -10.90
CA THR A 94 -0.34 17.63 -11.21
C THR A 94 1.02 17.75 -11.90
N GLY A 95 1.83 16.68 -11.90
CA GLY A 95 3.20 16.70 -12.44
C GLY A 95 4.25 17.29 -11.49
N GLU A 96 3.88 17.65 -10.25
CA GLU A 96 4.82 18.16 -9.23
C GLU A 96 5.85 17.10 -8.80
N LEU A 97 5.47 15.81 -8.84
CA LEU A 97 6.37 14.67 -8.73
C LEU A 97 6.41 13.93 -10.07
N THR A 98 7.61 13.74 -10.59
CA THR A 98 7.80 12.99 -11.83
C THR A 98 7.52 11.49 -11.62
N THR A 99 7.19 10.80 -12.72
CA THR A 99 7.03 9.34 -12.75
C THR A 99 8.25 8.62 -12.17
N GLY A 100 9.47 9.07 -12.53
CA GLY A 100 10.72 8.49 -12.02
C GLY A 100 10.91 8.68 -10.52
N GLN A 101 10.55 9.85 -9.98
CA GLN A 101 10.64 10.13 -8.55
C GLN A 101 9.65 9.26 -7.75
N ALA A 102 8.40 9.15 -8.21
CA ALA A 102 7.40 8.32 -7.56
C ALA A 102 7.76 6.82 -7.62
N LEU A 103 8.32 6.36 -8.76
CA LEU A 103 8.81 4.98 -8.91
C LEU A 103 9.99 4.71 -7.97
N ALA A 104 11.02 5.56 -7.97
CA ALA A 104 12.19 5.42 -7.11
C ALA A 104 11.79 5.39 -5.62
N PHE A 105 10.84 6.23 -5.22
CA PHE A 105 10.31 6.25 -3.87
C PHE A 105 9.57 4.95 -3.51
N SER A 106 8.71 4.45 -4.41
CA SER A 106 8.02 3.17 -4.21
C SER A 106 9.01 2.01 -4.10
N VAL A 107 10.00 1.94 -4.99
CA VAL A 107 11.05 0.89 -4.94
C VAL A 107 11.86 0.98 -3.66
N ALA A 108 12.27 2.18 -3.23
CA ALA A 108 13.01 2.37 -1.98
C ALA A 108 12.24 1.89 -0.75
N LEU A 109 10.95 2.27 -0.64
CA LEU A 109 10.09 1.80 0.45
C LEU A 109 9.88 0.29 0.43
N GLY A 110 9.59 -0.27 -0.76
CA GLY A 110 9.35 -1.70 -0.93
C GLY A 110 10.59 -2.54 -0.60
N SER A 111 11.77 -2.11 -1.07
CA SER A 111 13.04 -2.77 -0.80
C SER A 111 13.41 -2.70 0.69
N ALA A 112 13.26 -1.53 1.32
CA ALA A 112 13.53 -1.36 2.75
C ALA A 112 12.57 -2.22 3.60
N GLY A 113 11.27 -2.20 3.29
CA GLY A 113 10.29 -3.04 3.99
C GLY A 113 10.53 -4.53 3.78
N GLY A 114 10.82 -4.95 2.55
CA GLY A 114 11.17 -6.33 2.24
C GLY A 114 12.44 -6.80 2.97
N ALA A 115 13.47 -5.97 3.03
CA ALA A 115 14.70 -6.26 3.77
C ALA A 115 14.43 -6.43 5.28
N ILE A 116 13.62 -5.55 5.89
CA ILE A 116 13.21 -5.69 7.29
C ILE A 116 12.49 -7.01 7.51
N LEU A 117 11.52 -7.35 6.66
CA LEU A 117 10.76 -8.60 6.79
C LEU A 117 11.64 -9.83 6.61
N TRP A 118 12.59 -9.79 5.68
CA TRP A 118 13.51 -10.90 5.44
C TRP A 118 14.49 -11.15 6.60
N PHE A 119 15.16 -10.08 7.07
CA PHE A 119 16.25 -10.22 8.02
C PHE A 119 15.82 -10.15 9.50
N ALA A 120 14.74 -9.42 9.79
CA ALA A 120 14.31 -9.17 11.17
C ALA A 120 12.99 -9.87 11.56
N VAL A 121 12.33 -10.52 10.61
CA VAL A 121 11.09 -11.28 10.86
C VAL A 121 11.26 -12.71 10.37
N ASN A 122 10.82 -13.02 9.16
CA ASN A 122 11.04 -14.32 8.50
C ASN A 122 10.76 -14.23 6.98
N PRO A 123 11.36 -15.15 6.18
CA PRO A 123 11.18 -15.15 4.73
C PRO A 123 9.73 -15.37 4.28
N LEU A 124 8.94 -16.16 5.02
CA LEU A 124 7.54 -16.43 4.66
C LEU A 124 6.73 -15.12 4.65
N THR A 125 6.84 -14.31 5.71
CA THR A 125 6.14 -13.03 5.79
C THR A 125 6.58 -12.09 4.67
N MET A 126 7.87 -12.06 4.34
CA MET A 126 8.37 -11.26 3.21
C MET A 126 7.73 -11.70 1.90
N TRP A 127 7.71 -13.00 1.59
CA TRP A 127 7.13 -13.51 0.35
C TRP A 127 5.61 -13.29 0.27
N LEU A 128 4.88 -13.51 1.36
CA LEU A 128 3.44 -13.24 1.43
C LEU A 128 3.15 -11.74 1.24
N THR A 129 3.95 -10.88 1.84
CA THR A 129 3.79 -9.42 1.70
C THR A 129 4.11 -8.98 0.28
N LEU A 130 5.14 -9.53 -0.36
CA LEU A 130 5.47 -9.26 -1.75
C LEU A 130 4.37 -9.78 -2.70
N ALA A 131 3.85 -10.97 -2.47
CA ALA A 131 2.72 -11.52 -3.24
C ALA A 131 1.48 -10.62 -3.11
N THR A 132 1.19 -10.11 -1.92
CA THR A 132 0.10 -9.16 -1.67
C THR A 132 0.34 -7.83 -2.41
N PHE A 133 1.59 -7.32 -2.39
CA PHE A 133 1.98 -6.14 -3.17
C PHE A 133 1.72 -6.35 -4.66
N ILE A 134 2.20 -7.45 -5.23
CA ILE A 134 1.99 -7.78 -6.65
C ILE A 134 0.50 -7.93 -6.95
N GLY A 135 -0.25 -8.64 -6.11
CA GLY A 135 -1.69 -8.79 -6.23
C GLY A 135 -2.44 -7.45 -6.29
N TYR A 136 -2.09 -6.52 -5.42
CA TYR A 136 -2.72 -5.20 -5.39
C TYR A 136 -2.17 -4.25 -6.47
N ALA A 137 -0.85 -4.10 -6.55
CA ALA A 137 -0.24 -3.07 -7.38
C ALA A 137 -0.25 -3.42 -8.86
N VAL A 138 -0.11 -4.71 -9.20
CA VAL A 138 -0.06 -5.18 -10.59
C VAL A 138 -1.40 -5.81 -10.98
N VAL A 139 -1.79 -6.91 -10.33
CA VAL A 139 -2.97 -7.67 -10.77
C VAL A 139 -4.24 -6.82 -10.64
N TYR A 140 -4.50 -6.24 -9.47
CA TYR A 140 -5.69 -5.41 -9.29
C TYR A 140 -5.61 -4.10 -10.09
N THR A 141 -4.55 -3.30 -9.91
CA THR A 141 -4.50 -1.92 -10.44
C THR A 141 -4.30 -1.89 -11.95
N VAL A 142 -3.40 -2.73 -12.49
CA VAL A 142 -3.04 -2.69 -13.91
C VAL A 142 -3.97 -3.57 -14.75
N VAL A 143 -4.32 -4.77 -14.25
CA VAL A 143 -5.04 -5.77 -15.04
C VAL A 143 -6.54 -5.73 -14.77
N LEU A 144 -6.98 -5.95 -13.53
CA LEU A 144 -8.40 -6.15 -13.22
C LEU A 144 -9.22 -4.87 -13.33
N LYS A 145 -8.68 -3.74 -12.87
CA LYS A 145 -9.42 -2.48 -12.81
C LYS A 145 -9.93 -1.98 -14.17
N PRO A 146 -9.16 -2.07 -15.27
CA PRO A 146 -9.66 -1.73 -16.60
C PRO A 146 -10.49 -2.84 -17.26
N MET A 147 -10.39 -4.11 -16.82
CA MET A 147 -10.97 -5.25 -17.53
C MET A 147 -12.35 -5.67 -17.02
N THR A 148 -12.66 -5.46 -15.74
CA THR A 148 -13.88 -6.02 -15.17
C THR A 148 -14.46 -5.18 -14.03
N PRO A 149 -15.78 -5.03 -13.92
CA PRO A 149 -16.44 -4.42 -12.77
C PRO A 149 -16.26 -5.25 -11.49
N GLN A 150 -15.93 -6.55 -11.60
CA GLN A 150 -15.63 -7.43 -10.46
C GLN A 150 -14.24 -7.18 -9.84
N ASN A 151 -13.50 -6.19 -10.35
CA ASN A 151 -12.16 -5.87 -9.84
C ASN A 151 -12.14 -5.62 -8.33
N ILE A 152 -13.18 -5.00 -7.76
CA ILE A 152 -13.30 -4.72 -6.33
C ILE A 152 -13.36 -6.02 -5.53
N VAL A 153 -14.18 -7.00 -5.97
CA VAL A 153 -14.31 -8.28 -5.29
C VAL A 153 -13.01 -9.05 -5.32
N ILE A 154 -12.40 -9.21 -6.50
CA ILE A 154 -11.15 -9.96 -6.68
C ILE A 154 -10.00 -9.23 -5.96
N GLY A 155 -9.91 -7.91 -6.12
CA GLY A 155 -8.92 -7.07 -5.43
C GLY A 155 -9.07 -7.06 -3.92
N GLY A 156 -10.28 -7.33 -3.41
CA GLY A 156 -10.57 -7.51 -1.99
C GLY A 156 -9.74 -8.62 -1.33
N ALA A 157 -9.30 -9.62 -2.11
CA ALA A 157 -8.40 -10.66 -1.60
C ALA A 157 -7.08 -10.07 -1.07
N SER A 158 -6.47 -9.12 -1.79
CA SER A 158 -5.26 -8.43 -1.32
C SER A 158 -5.54 -7.58 -0.07
N GLY A 159 -6.73 -6.97 0.02
CA GLY A 159 -7.17 -6.21 1.20
C GLY A 159 -7.47 -7.07 2.43
N ALA A 160 -7.72 -8.37 2.23
CA ALA A 160 -7.97 -9.33 3.30
C ALA A 160 -6.71 -9.99 3.86
N MET A 161 -5.55 -9.83 3.21
CA MET A 161 -4.29 -10.44 3.62
C MET A 161 -3.64 -9.90 4.91
N PRO A 162 -3.83 -8.64 5.33
CA PRO A 162 -3.09 -8.08 6.45
C PRO A 162 -3.07 -8.93 7.73
N PRO A 163 -4.17 -9.53 8.22
CA PRO A 163 -4.11 -10.41 9.39
C PRO A 163 -3.24 -11.64 9.17
N VAL A 164 -3.24 -12.21 7.96
CA VAL A 164 -2.38 -13.36 7.59
C VAL A 164 -0.91 -12.97 7.65
N LEU A 165 -0.57 -11.76 7.15
CA LEU A 165 0.79 -11.23 7.21
C LEU A 165 1.24 -11.04 8.65
N GLY A 166 0.36 -10.50 9.49
CA GLY A 166 0.63 -10.35 10.93
C GLY A 166 0.81 -11.69 11.63
N TRP A 167 -0.06 -12.65 11.39
CA TRP A 167 0.04 -14.01 11.90
C TRP A 167 1.38 -14.67 11.52
N ALA A 168 1.70 -14.65 10.21
CA ALA A 168 2.93 -15.23 9.69
C ALA A 168 4.19 -14.55 10.28
N ALA A 169 4.12 -13.25 10.59
CA ALA A 169 5.23 -12.53 11.20
C ALA A 169 5.60 -13.05 12.59
N ILE A 170 4.63 -13.57 13.35
CA ILE A 170 4.86 -14.08 14.71
C ILE A 170 5.08 -15.59 14.72
N ARG A 171 4.27 -16.34 13.94
CA ARG A 171 4.29 -17.80 13.95
C ARG A 171 5.30 -18.41 12.99
N GLY A 172 5.62 -17.72 11.90
CA GLY A 172 6.40 -18.28 10.80
C GLY A 172 5.63 -19.32 9.96
N ASP A 173 4.32 -19.42 10.16
CA ASP A 173 3.41 -20.30 9.42
C ASP A 173 2.12 -19.56 9.04
N VAL A 174 1.22 -20.24 8.30
CA VAL A 174 -0.14 -19.76 8.02
C VAL A 174 -1.11 -20.81 8.53
N GLY A 175 -1.59 -20.61 9.77
CA GLY A 175 -2.58 -21.48 10.38
C GLY A 175 -3.99 -21.30 9.82
N PRO A 176 -4.91 -22.26 10.07
CA PRO A 176 -6.30 -22.15 9.64
C PRO A 176 -7.02 -20.93 10.22
N GLU A 177 -6.63 -20.48 11.41
CA GLU A 177 -7.20 -19.29 12.06
C GLU A 177 -6.86 -18.02 11.24
N ALA A 178 -5.64 -17.91 10.74
CA ALA A 178 -5.23 -16.81 9.88
C ALA A 178 -6.05 -16.77 8.58
N LEU A 179 -6.33 -17.95 7.99
CA LEU A 179 -7.15 -18.07 6.80
C LEU A 179 -8.61 -17.71 7.07
N ILE A 180 -9.15 -18.06 8.25
CA ILE A 180 -10.51 -17.66 8.67
C ILE A 180 -10.59 -16.14 8.80
N LEU A 181 -9.60 -15.48 9.40
CA LEU A 181 -9.55 -14.00 9.49
C LEU A 181 -9.52 -13.36 8.10
N CYS A 182 -8.73 -13.89 7.20
CA CYS A 182 -8.70 -13.47 5.81
C CYS A 182 -10.07 -13.64 5.14
N LEU A 183 -10.70 -14.80 5.30
CA LEU A 183 -11.99 -15.12 4.72
C LEU A 183 -13.10 -14.18 5.24
N ILE A 184 -13.13 -13.87 6.53
CA ILE A 184 -14.07 -12.92 7.12
C ILE A 184 -13.98 -11.55 6.44
N ILE A 185 -12.77 -11.01 6.31
CA ILE A 185 -12.56 -9.70 5.66
C ILE A 185 -12.90 -9.77 4.17
N PHE A 186 -12.51 -10.85 3.51
CA PHE A 186 -12.79 -11.04 2.09
C PHE A 186 -14.29 -11.13 1.81
N LEU A 187 -15.04 -11.91 2.58
CA LEU A 187 -16.49 -12.05 2.41
C LEU A 187 -17.26 -10.78 2.80
N TRP A 188 -16.73 -9.99 3.72
CA TRP A 188 -17.32 -8.70 4.09
C TRP A 188 -17.17 -7.64 3.00
N THR A 189 -16.11 -7.73 2.19
CA THR A 189 -15.75 -6.71 1.18
C THR A 189 -16.84 -6.49 0.12
N PRO A 190 -17.41 -7.52 -0.57
CA PRO A 190 -18.44 -7.31 -1.58
C PRO A 190 -19.69 -6.60 -1.04
N PRO A 191 -20.36 -7.08 0.03
CA PRO A 191 -21.57 -6.43 0.51
C PRO A 191 -21.30 -5.00 1.00
N HIS A 192 -20.13 -4.73 1.56
CA HIS A 192 -19.76 -3.38 1.98
C HIS A 192 -19.67 -2.42 0.78
N PHE A 193 -19.01 -2.84 -0.31
CA PHE A 193 -18.88 -1.99 -1.49
C PHE A 193 -20.18 -1.85 -2.28
N TRP A 194 -21.04 -2.86 -2.29
CA TRP A 194 -22.31 -2.78 -3.01
C TRP A 194 -23.38 -1.98 -2.25
N ALA A 195 -23.18 -1.75 -0.96
CA ALA A 195 -24.07 -0.94 -0.12
C ALA A 195 -23.75 0.57 -0.19
N LEU A 196 -22.63 0.97 -0.80
CA LEU A 196 -22.20 2.37 -0.98
C LEU A 196 -22.65 2.91 -2.33
#